data_076efe19954d67023852190b6b733fd2
#
_entry.id   076efe19954d67023852190b6b733fd2
#
_cell.length_a   1.000
_cell.length_b   1.000
_cell.length_c   1.000
_cell.angle_alpha   90.00
_cell.angle_beta   90.00
_cell.angle_gamma   90.00
#
_symmetry.space_group_name_H-M   'P 1'
#
loop_
_entity.id
_entity.type
_entity.pdbx_description
1 polymer ?
#
loop_
_entity_poly.entity_id
_entity_poly.type
_entity_poly.pdbx_seq_one_letter_code
_entity_poly.pdbx_strand_id
1 'polypeptide(L)'
;MRKLGFKGRCEKRVLSKCKEVCRTYDPIQSVYADQLQGNEAIREFQCNVQLDDGVHMTDFVCVKTDGEFMVRECVQRKYLLKPMTIRLLDISHAYWTRHGVADWGLVVDADEK
;
A
#
# COMPACT_ATOMS: atom_id res chain seq x y z
N MET A 1 -1.27 5.89 1.45
CA MET A 1 -2.71 5.87 1.74
C MET A 1 -3.40 7.02 1.04
N ARG A 2 -4.55 6.78 0.45
CA ARG A 2 -5.30 7.80 -0.28
C ARG A 2 -6.74 7.84 0.14
N LYS A 3 -7.41 8.98 -0.12
CA LYS A 3 -8.85 9.09 0.04
C LYS A 3 -9.56 8.48 -1.16
N LEU A 4 -10.70 7.90 -0.90
CA LEU A 4 -11.59 7.40 -1.95
C LEU A 4 -11.95 8.54 -2.91
N GLY A 5 -12.01 8.26 -4.21
CA GLY A 5 -12.29 9.28 -5.22
C GLY A 5 -11.09 10.09 -5.68
N PHE A 6 -9.88 9.74 -5.24
CA PHE A 6 -8.66 10.37 -5.74
C PHE A 6 -8.58 10.22 -7.26
N LYS A 7 -8.39 11.34 -7.97
CA LYS A 7 -8.40 11.40 -9.44
C LYS A 7 -7.04 11.71 -10.04
N GLY A 8 -5.97 11.41 -9.34
CA GLY A 8 -4.63 11.57 -9.86
C GLY A 8 -4.34 10.59 -11.00
N ARG A 9 -3.29 10.88 -11.76
CA ARG A 9 -2.79 9.97 -12.80
C ARG A 9 -2.45 8.62 -12.19
N CYS A 10 -2.82 7.55 -12.87
CA CYS A 10 -2.41 6.21 -12.46
C CYS A 10 -1.89 5.43 -13.64
N GLU A 11 -0.94 4.55 -13.36
CA GLU A 11 -0.50 3.49 -14.26
C GLU A 11 -1.33 2.24 -13.97
N LYS A 12 -1.81 1.58 -15.01
CA LYS A 12 -2.60 0.36 -14.89
C LYS A 12 -1.81 -0.80 -15.47
N ARG A 13 -1.64 -1.85 -14.69
CA ARG A 13 -0.94 -3.06 -15.15
C ARG A 13 -1.69 -4.31 -14.72
N VAL A 14 -1.57 -5.35 -15.53
CA VAL A 14 -2.07 -6.68 -15.15
C VAL A 14 -0.88 -7.48 -14.63
N LEU A 15 -0.92 -7.81 -13.33
CA LEU A 15 0.11 -8.58 -12.65
C LEU A 15 -0.51 -9.88 -12.14
N SER A 16 0.19 -11.00 -12.30
CA SER A 16 -0.37 -12.32 -11.99
C SER A 16 -0.73 -12.51 -10.52
N LYS A 17 -0.03 -11.83 -9.61
CA LYS A 17 -0.31 -11.90 -8.17
C LYS A 17 -1.38 -10.91 -7.70
N CYS A 18 -1.76 -9.95 -8.55
CA CYS A 18 -2.80 -8.98 -8.24
C CYS A 18 -4.09 -9.39 -8.93
N LYS A 19 -5.13 -9.69 -8.15
CA LYS A 19 -6.41 -10.20 -8.70
C LYS A 19 -7.12 -9.21 -9.61
N GLU A 20 -7.01 -7.93 -9.28
CA GLU A 20 -7.57 -6.84 -10.07
C GLU A 20 -6.47 -6.12 -10.83
N VAL A 21 -6.86 -5.21 -11.70
CA VAL A 21 -5.88 -4.35 -12.37
C VAL A 21 -5.10 -3.58 -11.31
N CYS A 22 -3.78 -3.69 -11.37
CA CYS A 22 -2.89 -2.98 -10.45
C CYS A 22 -2.81 -1.52 -10.87
N ARG A 23 -3.39 -0.63 -10.06
CA ARG A 23 -3.34 0.81 -10.27
C ARG A 23 -2.33 1.42 -9.33
N THR A 24 -1.37 2.14 -9.87
CA THR A 24 -0.33 2.82 -9.09
C THR A 24 -0.33 4.30 -9.43
N TYR A 25 -0.27 5.15 -8.41
CA TYR A 25 -0.44 6.59 -8.54
C TYR A 25 0.85 7.38 -8.43
N ASP A 26 1.94 6.72 -8.05
CA ASP A 26 3.26 7.35 -7.96
C ASP A 26 4.35 6.31 -8.21
N PRO A 27 5.62 6.75 -8.41
CA PRO A 27 6.72 5.83 -8.68
C PRO A 27 7.00 4.86 -7.54
N ILE A 28 6.76 5.25 -6.28
CA ILE A 28 7.00 4.37 -5.12
C ILE A 28 6.06 3.17 -5.19
N GLN A 29 4.78 3.42 -5.42
CA GLN A 29 3.80 2.34 -5.61
C GLN A 29 4.17 1.44 -6.79
N SER A 30 4.53 2.03 -7.92
CA SER A 30 4.85 1.26 -9.12
C SER A 30 6.04 0.32 -8.89
N VAL A 31 7.11 0.83 -8.30
CA VAL A 31 8.30 0.04 -8.00
C VAL A 31 7.98 -1.05 -6.98
N TYR A 32 7.22 -0.73 -5.95
CA TYR A 32 6.88 -1.72 -4.93
C TYR A 32 5.97 -2.82 -5.47
N ALA A 33 5.05 -2.50 -6.36
CA ALA A 33 4.22 -3.51 -7.04
C ALA A 33 5.09 -4.52 -7.79
N ASP A 34 6.15 -4.05 -8.48
CA ASP A 34 7.11 -4.94 -9.12
C ASP A 34 7.85 -5.82 -8.12
N GLN A 35 8.24 -5.26 -6.98
CA GLN A 35 8.89 -6.04 -5.93
C GLN A 35 7.97 -7.12 -5.37
N LEU A 36 6.70 -6.81 -5.14
CA LEU A 36 5.72 -7.78 -4.68
C LEU A 36 5.51 -8.90 -5.70
N GLN A 37 5.40 -8.54 -6.98
CA GLN A 37 5.22 -9.51 -8.05
C GLN A 37 6.39 -10.48 -8.15
N GLY A 38 7.61 -10.00 -7.91
CA GLY A 38 8.83 -10.82 -7.95
C GLY A 38 9.20 -11.49 -6.63
N ASN A 39 8.47 -11.26 -5.55
CA ASN A 39 8.80 -11.77 -4.22
C ASN A 39 8.15 -13.14 -4.00
N GLU A 40 8.96 -14.18 -3.89
CA GLU A 40 8.47 -15.55 -3.69
C GLU A 40 7.70 -15.74 -2.37
N ALA A 41 7.95 -14.91 -1.36
CA ALA A 41 7.24 -14.96 -0.09
C ALA A 41 5.82 -14.36 -0.17
N ILE A 42 5.47 -13.69 -1.26
CA ILE A 42 4.14 -13.11 -1.48
C ILE A 42 3.35 -14.01 -2.42
N ARG A 43 2.21 -14.49 -1.94
CA ARG A 43 1.29 -15.31 -2.73
C ARG A 43 0.41 -14.46 -3.64
N GLU A 44 -0.18 -13.40 -3.08
CA GLU A 44 -1.05 -12.47 -3.80
C GLU A 44 -1.08 -11.13 -3.09
N PHE A 45 -1.50 -10.08 -3.81
CA PHE A 45 -1.68 -8.77 -3.22
C PHE A 45 -2.80 -7.99 -3.91
N GLN A 46 -3.28 -6.96 -3.24
CA GLN A 46 -4.26 -6.01 -3.76
C GLN A 46 -3.74 -4.60 -3.55
N CYS A 47 -4.05 -3.71 -4.50
CA CYS A 47 -3.72 -2.30 -4.44
C CYS A 47 -4.94 -1.48 -4.08
N ASN A 48 -4.74 -0.39 -3.35
CA ASN A 48 -5.77 0.62 -3.09
C ASN A 48 -7.03 0.00 -2.47
N VAL A 49 -6.85 -0.72 -1.38
CA VAL A 49 -7.93 -1.42 -0.68
C VAL A 49 -8.72 -0.45 0.18
N GLN A 50 -10.03 -0.35 -0.07
CA GLN A 50 -10.90 0.54 0.68
C GLN A 50 -11.06 0.06 2.13
N LEU A 51 -10.93 0.99 3.08
CA LEU A 51 -11.20 0.72 4.48
C LEU A 51 -12.70 0.83 4.79
N ASP A 52 -13.13 0.30 5.94
CA ASP A 52 -14.53 0.30 6.34
C ASP A 52 -15.10 1.69 6.59
N ASP A 53 -14.25 2.70 6.77
CA ASP A 53 -14.70 4.08 6.94
C ASP A 53 -15.29 4.69 5.65
N GLY A 54 -15.13 4.00 4.51
CA GLY A 54 -15.62 4.46 3.22
C GLY A 54 -14.93 5.70 2.68
N VAL A 55 -13.82 6.13 3.28
CA VAL A 55 -13.11 7.37 2.94
C VAL A 55 -11.68 7.10 2.49
N HIS A 56 -10.98 6.17 3.13
CA HIS A 56 -9.55 5.95 2.91
C HIS A 56 -9.28 4.63 2.22
N MET A 57 -8.15 4.57 1.51
CA MET A 57 -7.66 3.35 0.85
C MET A 57 -6.23 3.08 1.28
N THR A 58 -5.96 1.82 1.64
CA THR A 58 -4.60 1.32 1.91
C THR A 58 -3.90 1.02 0.58
N ASP A 59 -2.62 1.36 0.48
CA ASP A 59 -1.87 1.18 -0.76
C ASP A 59 -1.73 -0.29 -1.15
N PHE A 60 -1.27 -1.15 -0.24
CA PHE A 60 -1.08 -2.58 -0.52
C PHE A 60 -1.51 -3.45 0.65
N VAL A 61 -2.32 -4.45 0.34
CA VAL A 61 -2.64 -5.56 1.26
C VAL A 61 -2.17 -6.84 0.61
N CYS A 62 -1.30 -7.57 1.28
CA CYS A 62 -0.64 -8.75 0.74
C CYS A 62 -0.98 -9.98 1.58
N VAL A 63 -1.02 -11.13 0.93
CA VAL A 63 -1.07 -12.44 1.60
C VAL A 63 0.24 -13.14 1.31
N LYS A 64 0.97 -13.47 2.37
CA LYS A 64 2.22 -14.21 2.26
C LYS A 64 1.96 -15.69 2.02
N THR A 65 2.99 -16.41 1.58
CA THR A 65 2.88 -17.85 1.30
C THR A 65 2.56 -18.68 2.56
N ASP A 66 2.87 -18.14 3.74
CA ASP A 66 2.50 -18.78 5.02
C ASP A 66 1.05 -18.46 5.45
N GLY A 67 0.31 -17.69 4.67
CA GLY A 67 -1.05 -17.30 4.97
C GLY A 67 -1.21 -16.03 5.78
N GLU A 68 -0.12 -15.45 6.29
CA GLU A 68 -0.16 -14.22 7.06
C GLU A 68 -0.40 -13.00 6.17
N PHE A 69 -1.13 -12.03 6.69
CA PHE A 69 -1.33 -10.75 6.00
C PHE A 69 -0.17 -9.80 6.24
N MET A 70 0.10 -8.98 5.21
CA MET A 70 1.10 -7.92 5.27
C MET A 70 0.49 -6.67 4.66
N VAL A 71 0.62 -5.54 5.34
CA VAL A 71 0.10 -4.24 4.86
C VAL A 71 1.25 -3.26 4.71
N ARG A 72 1.28 -2.54 3.59
CA ARG A 72 2.27 -1.50 3.33
C ARG A 72 1.61 -0.25 2.80
N GLU A 73 2.03 0.89 3.38
CA GLU A 73 1.65 2.21 2.89
C GLU A 73 2.87 2.88 2.26
N CYS A 74 2.69 3.47 1.09
CA CYS A 74 3.76 4.12 0.34
C CYS A 74 3.75 5.61 0.62
N VAL A 75 4.90 6.17 1.01
CA VAL A 75 5.04 7.57 1.39
C VAL A 75 6.33 8.12 0.82
N GLN A 76 6.26 9.30 0.19
CA GLN A 76 7.47 10.01 -0.17
C GLN A 76 8.17 10.51 1.09
N ARG A 77 9.49 10.28 1.18
CA ARG A 77 10.30 10.63 2.35
C ARG A 77 10.10 12.09 2.77
N LYS A 78 10.01 13.01 1.80
CA LYS A 78 9.84 14.43 2.07
C LYS A 78 8.52 14.78 2.78
N TYR A 79 7.54 13.87 2.78
CA TYR A 79 6.25 14.10 3.44
C TYR A 79 6.10 13.38 4.79
N LEU A 80 7.09 12.59 5.21
CA LEU A 80 6.97 11.73 6.41
C LEU A 80 6.60 12.50 7.67
N LEU A 81 7.13 13.71 7.84
CA LEU A 81 6.89 14.49 9.06
C LEU A 81 5.71 15.47 8.94
N LYS A 82 5.01 15.48 7.82
CA LYS A 82 3.84 16.36 7.67
C LYS A 82 2.67 15.85 8.50
N PRO A 83 1.96 16.73 9.25
CA PRO A 83 0.87 16.31 10.12
C PRO A 83 -0.21 15.48 9.41
N MET A 84 -0.58 15.85 8.19
CA MET A 84 -1.58 15.11 7.44
C MET A 84 -1.11 13.69 7.11
N THR A 85 0.16 13.52 6.74
CA THR A 85 0.76 12.22 6.46
C THR A 85 0.73 11.35 7.71
N ILE A 86 1.18 11.89 8.84
CA ILE A 86 1.19 11.18 10.13
C ILE A 86 -0.22 10.73 10.49
N ARG A 87 -1.21 11.60 10.33
CA ARG A 87 -2.61 11.28 10.62
C ARG A 87 -3.14 10.13 9.75
N LEU A 88 -2.84 10.14 8.45
CA LEU A 88 -3.27 9.08 7.54
C LEU A 88 -2.61 7.74 7.90
N LEU A 89 -1.32 7.76 8.23
CA LEU A 89 -0.61 6.55 8.61
C LEU A 89 -1.14 5.99 9.93
N ASP A 90 -1.47 6.85 10.89
CA ASP A 90 -2.08 6.42 12.16
C ASP A 90 -3.43 5.76 11.93
N ILE A 91 -4.24 6.30 11.04
CA ILE A 91 -5.54 5.72 10.68
C ILE A 91 -5.35 4.30 10.11
N SER A 92 -4.42 4.15 9.18
CA SER A 92 -4.12 2.86 8.57
C SER A 92 -3.61 1.85 9.60
N HIS A 93 -2.63 2.25 10.40
CA HIS A 93 -2.04 1.38 11.42
C HIS A 93 -3.09 0.91 12.43
N ALA A 94 -3.91 1.83 12.94
CA ALA A 94 -4.95 1.50 13.90
C ALA A 94 -6.00 0.55 13.29
N TYR A 95 -6.42 0.81 12.06
CA TYR A 95 -7.39 -0.04 11.37
C TYR A 95 -6.87 -1.47 11.23
N TRP A 96 -5.67 -1.64 10.67
CA TRP A 96 -5.15 -2.97 10.40
C TRP A 96 -4.75 -3.72 11.67
N THR A 97 -4.30 -3.01 12.71
CA THR A 97 -4.04 -3.60 14.02
C THR A 97 -5.33 -4.17 14.62
N ARG A 98 -6.44 -3.44 14.52
CA ARG A 98 -7.74 -3.95 14.98
C ARG A 98 -8.21 -5.16 14.18
N HIS A 99 -7.80 -5.29 12.94
CA HIS A 99 -8.13 -6.43 12.09
C HIS A 99 -7.11 -7.57 12.16
N GLY A 100 -6.22 -7.53 13.15
CA GLY A 100 -5.32 -8.64 13.43
C GLY A 100 -4.07 -8.70 12.57
N VAL A 101 -3.75 -7.63 11.83
CA VAL A 101 -2.54 -7.60 11.00
C VAL A 101 -1.36 -7.15 11.86
N ALA A 102 -0.37 -8.03 12.01
CA ALA A 102 0.85 -7.72 12.75
C ALA A 102 1.95 -7.11 11.87
N ASP A 103 1.98 -7.47 10.59
CA ASP A 103 3.01 -7.01 9.65
C ASP A 103 2.52 -5.79 8.87
N TRP A 104 2.62 -4.64 9.49
CA TRP A 104 2.29 -3.35 8.90
C TRP A 104 3.54 -2.48 8.82
N GLY A 105 3.76 -1.82 7.72
CA GLY A 105 4.94 -0.98 7.55
C GLY A 105 4.83 0.03 6.42
N LEU A 106 5.89 0.81 6.25
CA LEU A 106 6.01 1.86 5.27
C LEU A 106 6.96 1.48 4.15
N VAL A 107 6.66 1.96 2.96
CA VAL A 107 7.58 1.96 1.81
C VAL A 107 7.89 3.40 1.47
N VAL A 108 9.14 3.77 1.53
CA VAL A 108 9.59 5.13 1.21
C VAL A 108 10.52 5.10 0.01
N ASP A 109 10.62 6.24 -0.67
CA ASP A 109 11.56 6.38 -1.77
C ASP A 109 13.01 6.30 -1.27
N ALA A 110 13.90 5.82 -2.14
CA ALA A 110 15.32 5.73 -1.81
C ALA A 110 15.91 7.11 -1.61
N ASP A 111 16.93 7.19 -0.74
CA ASP A 111 17.72 8.41 -0.62
C ASP A 111 18.49 8.63 -1.92
N GLU A 112 18.23 9.75 -2.54
CA GLU A 112 19.05 10.23 -3.65
C GLU A 112 20.25 11.00 -3.08
N LYS A 113 21.43 10.54 -3.39
CA LYS A 113 22.66 11.21 -3.00
C LYS A 113 23.16 12.12 -4.13
#